data_05ee0552ecb3988fb0a6a78818619b0d
#
_entry.id   05ee0552ecb3988fb0a6a78818619b0d
#
_cell.length_a   1.000
_cell.length_b   1.000
_cell.length_c   1.000
_cell.angle_alpha   90.00
_cell.angle_beta   90.00
_cell.angle_gamma   90.00
#
_symmetry.space_group_name_H-M   'P 1'
#
loop_
_entity.id
_entity.type
_entity.pdbx_description
1 polymer ?
#
loop_
_entity_poly.entity_id
_entity_poly.type
_entity_poly.pdbx_seq_one_letter_code
_entity_poly.pdbx_strand_id
1 'polypeptide(L)'
;IAKITLATKLEGDLIYLDGVQDPGNVGTIIRTALALNYKGIILSPDSAYPFSSKVIQSSKGAIFKLPIMIKTIQEFENLKDYDLIGTLLNGEPLNEAQRNGKPIILVFGNEGHGIREEVQQLLNKAYLIPMNEIDSLNVGIAAGIFMYKFRRKKWKSNKKKTYLKLKLNE
;
A
#
# COMPACT_ATOMS: atom_id res chain seq x y z
N ILE A 1 9.44 25.16 10.10
CA ILE A 1 9.99 23.83 9.74
C ILE A 1 8.99 22.80 10.24
N ALA A 2 8.28 22.10 9.32
CA ALA A 2 7.39 21.03 9.71
C ALA A 2 8.22 19.86 10.27
N LYS A 3 8.00 19.49 11.54
CA LYS A 3 8.65 18.31 12.13
C LYS A 3 7.91 17.07 11.62
N ILE A 4 8.58 16.27 10.79
CA ILE A 4 8.05 15.00 10.34
C ILE A 4 8.27 13.99 11.48
N THR A 5 7.21 13.37 11.95
CA THR A 5 7.26 12.39 13.03
C THR A 5 6.69 11.07 12.51
N LEU A 6 7.39 9.97 12.78
CA LEU A 6 6.85 8.63 12.56
C LEU A 6 5.64 8.39 13.46
N ALA A 7 4.64 7.71 12.92
CA ALA A 7 3.47 7.33 13.70
C ALA A 7 3.84 6.24 14.72
N THR A 8 3.31 6.36 15.92
CA THR A 8 3.45 5.34 16.98
C THR A 8 2.28 4.36 16.98
N LYS A 9 1.15 4.74 16.39
CA LYS A 9 -0.05 3.91 16.27
C LYS A 9 -0.69 4.09 14.90
N LEU A 10 -1.17 3.00 14.32
CA LEU A 10 -1.93 2.99 13.07
C LEU A 10 -3.20 2.16 13.26
N GLU A 11 -4.30 2.60 12.64
CA GLU A 11 -5.59 1.90 12.67
C GLU A 11 -6.29 1.98 11.31
N GLY A 12 -7.18 1.03 11.03
CA GLY A 12 -7.91 0.95 9.76
C GLY A 12 -7.17 0.17 8.69
N ASP A 13 -7.50 0.39 7.42
CA ASP A 13 -6.84 -0.34 6.32
C ASP A 13 -5.43 0.22 6.07
N LEU A 14 -4.43 -0.64 6.09
CA LEU A 14 -3.02 -0.30 6.05
C LEU A 14 -2.31 -0.96 4.87
N ILE A 15 -1.10 -0.50 4.59
CA ILE A 15 -0.15 -1.10 3.66
C ILE A 15 1.10 -1.51 4.42
N TYR A 16 1.66 -2.67 4.13
CA TYR A 16 2.99 -3.09 4.57
C TYR A 16 3.91 -3.25 3.36
N LEU A 17 5.08 -2.62 3.43
CA LEU A 17 6.13 -2.73 2.43
C LEU A 17 7.27 -3.57 2.99
N ASP A 18 7.45 -4.77 2.46
CA ASP A 18 8.43 -5.75 2.87
C ASP A 18 9.68 -5.65 2.01
N GLY A 19 10.61 -4.79 2.39
CA GLY A 19 11.88 -4.60 1.69
C GLY A 19 11.76 -3.90 0.33
N VAL A 20 10.77 -3.06 0.11
CA VAL A 20 10.65 -2.27 -1.14
C VAL A 20 11.75 -1.21 -1.16
N GLN A 21 12.75 -1.38 -2.03
CA GLN A 21 13.98 -0.59 -2.02
C GLN A 21 14.00 0.59 -2.99
N ASP A 22 13.20 0.56 -4.07
CA ASP A 22 13.13 1.72 -4.96
C ASP A 22 12.30 2.85 -4.35
N PRO A 23 12.90 4.02 -4.08
CA PRO A 23 12.19 5.15 -3.46
C PRO A 23 11.12 5.76 -4.37
N GLY A 24 11.18 5.54 -5.69
CA GLY A 24 10.13 5.91 -6.62
C GLY A 24 8.87 5.08 -6.41
N ASN A 25 9.03 3.76 -6.23
CA ASN A 25 7.94 2.84 -5.92
C ASN A 25 7.32 3.17 -4.57
N VAL A 26 8.14 3.35 -3.53
CA VAL A 26 7.66 3.73 -2.18
C VAL A 26 6.82 5.01 -2.25
N GLY A 27 7.30 6.07 -2.90
CA GLY A 27 6.55 7.31 -3.03
C GLY A 27 5.26 7.17 -3.84
N THR A 28 5.27 6.38 -4.91
CA THR A 28 4.08 6.06 -5.72
C THR A 28 3.03 5.33 -4.89
N ILE A 29 3.45 4.34 -4.09
CA ILE A 29 2.56 3.59 -3.19
C ILE A 29 1.96 4.51 -2.13
N ILE A 30 2.77 5.35 -1.47
CA ILE A 30 2.29 6.34 -0.49
C ILE A 30 1.22 7.25 -1.10
N ARG A 31 1.47 7.79 -2.29
CA ARG A 31 0.51 8.65 -2.99
C ARG A 31 -0.80 7.93 -3.31
N THR A 32 -0.71 6.71 -3.80
CA THR A 32 -1.86 5.89 -4.17
C THR A 32 -2.67 5.49 -2.93
N ALA A 33 -1.99 5.10 -1.84
CA ALA A 33 -2.62 4.75 -0.57
C ALA A 33 -3.44 5.92 0.00
N LEU A 34 -2.87 7.14 0.01
CA LEU A 34 -3.60 8.34 0.42
C LEU A 34 -4.82 8.59 -0.48
N ALA A 35 -4.66 8.48 -1.81
CA ALA A 35 -5.73 8.71 -2.77
C ALA A 35 -6.89 7.71 -2.61
N LEU A 36 -6.60 6.47 -2.23
CA LEU A 36 -7.57 5.40 -2.04
C LEU A 36 -8.05 5.24 -0.58
N ASN A 37 -7.72 6.24 0.28
CA ASN A 37 -8.18 6.34 1.66
C ASN A 37 -7.66 5.24 2.61
N TYR A 38 -6.50 4.64 2.33
CA TYR A 38 -5.76 3.87 3.31
C TYR A 38 -5.30 4.77 4.46
N LYS A 39 -5.12 4.21 5.64
CA LYS A 39 -4.95 5.00 6.88
C LYS A 39 -3.50 5.14 7.32
N GLY A 40 -2.61 4.35 6.75
CA GLY A 40 -1.18 4.43 7.04
C GLY A 40 -0.38 3.41 6.24
N ILE A 41 0.93 3.57 6.30
CA ILE A 41 1.91 2.65 5.72
C ILE A 41 2.90 2.24 6.79
N ILE A 42 3.18 0.95 6.83
CA ILE A 42 4.26 0.35 7.61
C ILE A 42 5.35 -0.04 6.61
N LEU A 43 6.57 0.39 6.85
CA LEU A 43 7.73 -0.03 6.07
C LEU A 43 8.62 -0.92 6.95
N SER A 44 9.09 -2.04 6.40
CA SER A 44 10.18 -2.77 7.04
C SER A 44 11.45 -1.91 7.11
N PRO A 45 12.34 -2.12 8.09
CA PRO A 45 13.53 -1.28 8.28
C PRO A 45 14.47 -1.23 7.08
N ASP A 46 14.46 -2.26 6.23
CA ASP A 46 15.26 -2.40 5.01
C ASP A 46 14.60 -1.83 3.74
N SER A 47 13.38 -1.32 3.84
CA SER A 47 12.73 -0.56 2.76
C SER A 47 13.41 0.81 2.57
N ALA A 48 13.19 1.42 1.40
CA ALA A 48 13.70 2.78 1.15
C ALA A 48 13.20 3.77 2.21
N TYR A 49 14.12 4.61 2.70
CA TYR A 49 13.79 5.58 3.76
C TYR A 49 12.70 6.55 3.29
N PRO A 50 11.56 6.61 4.00
CA PRO A 50 10.36 7.31 3.53
C PRO A 50 10.55 8.83 3.39
N PHE A 51 11.50 9.43 4.11
CA PHE A 51 11.75 10.87 4.05
C PHE A 51 12.96 11.25 3.19
N SER A 52 13.44 10.35 2.33
CA SER A 52 14.43 10.68 1.32
C SER A 52 13.85 11.65 0.28
N SER A 53 14.69 12.48 -0.33
CA SER A 53 14.26 13.47 -1.33
C SER A 53 13.47 12.84 -2.48
N LYS A 54 13.88 11.65 -2.93
CA LYS A 54 13.22 10.92 -4.03
C LYS A 54 11.83 10.42 -3.64
N VAL A 55 11.63 9.92 -2.40
CA VAL A 55 10.29 9.53 -1.90
C VAL A 55 9.39 10.76 -1.75
N ILE A 56 9.90 11.86 -1.20
CA ILE A 56 9.14 13.10 -1.08
C ILE A 56 8.66 13.59 -2.45
N GLN A 57 9.55 13.60 -3.46
CA GLN A 57 9.21 14.01 -4.82
C GLN A 57 8.16 13.08 -5.46
N SER A 58 8.36 11.76 -5.40
CA SER A 58 7.46 10.78 -6.03
C SER A 58 6.11 10.69 -5.33
N SER A 59 6.05 10.90 -4.02
CA SER A 59 4.80 10.94 -3.26
C SER A 59 3.97 12.20 -3.51
N LYS A 60 4.54 13.23 -4.17
CA LYS A 60 3.85 14.52 -4.43
C LYS A 60 3.22 15.12 -3.16
N GLY A 61 3.94 15.04 -2.04
CA GLY A 61 3.51 15.57 -0.75
C GLY A 61 2.53 14.68 0.03
N ALA A 62 2.13 13.51 -0.48
CA ALA A 62 1.27 12.58 0.24
C ALA A 62 1.93 12.08 1.53
N ILE A 63 3.26 11.98 1.55
CA ILE A 63 4.07 11.59 2.72
C ILE A 63 3.80 12.45 3.97
N PHE A 64 3.41 13.70 3.80
CA PHE A 64 3.10 14.60 4.91
C PHE A 64 1.65 14.48 5.43
N LYS A 65 0.81 13.66 4.78
CA LYS A 65 -0.62 13.50 5.08
C LYS A 65 -0.99 12.09 5.51
N LEU A 66 -0.19 11.10 5.12
CA LEU A 66 -0.41 9.70 5.43
C LEU A 66 0.52 9.28 6.58
N PRO A 67 0.01 8.78 7.70
CA PRO A 67 0.84 8.28 8.79
C PRO A 67 1.79 7.17 8.34
N ILE A 68 3.06 7.27 8.72
CA ILE A 68 4.12 6.32 8.37
C ILE A 68 4.71 5.72 9.64
N MET A 69 4.91 4.41 9.62
CA MET A 69 5.60 3.65 10.67
C MET A 69 6.74 2.85 10.06
N ILE A 70 7.86 2.72 10.76
CA ILE A 70 8.96 1.83 10.37
C ILE A 70 9.05 0.76 11.44
N LYS A 71 8.66 -0.46 11.09
CA LYS A 71 8.70 -1.66 11.93
C LYS A 71 8.68 -2.92 11.07
N THR A 72 9.17 -4.02 11.62
CA THR A 72 8.85 -5.34 11.07
C THR A 72 7.36 -5.63 11.28
N ILE A 73 6.76 -6.48 10.45
CA ILE A 73 5.33 -6.79 10.59
C ILE A 73 5.05 -7.53 11.91
N GLN A 74 6.01 -8.32 12.39
CA GLN A 74 5.91 -9.05 13.65
C GLN A 74 5.85 -8.12 14.86
N GLU A 75 6.45 -6.94 14.76
CA GLU A 75 6.43 -5.92 15.81
C GLU A 75 5.16 -5.05 15.80
N PHE A 76 4.30 -5.23 14.79
CA PHE A 76 3.07 -4.45 14.69
C PHE A 76 2.05 -4.94 15.72
N GLU A 77 1.64 -4.05 16.61
CA GLU A 77 0.66 -4.33 17.65
C GLU A 77 -0.70 -4.68 17.05
N ASN A 78 -1.41 -5.65 17.68
CA ASN A 78 -2.74 -6.09 17.26
C ASN A 78 -2.81 -6.67 15.84
N LEU A 79 -1.72 -7.23 15.31
CA LEU A 79 -1.68 -7.84 13.98
C LEU A 79 -2.84 -8.83 13.74
N LYS A 80 -3.22 -9.59 14.77
CA LYS A 80 -4.34 -10.56 14.75
C LYS A 80 -5.72 -9.94 14.45
N ASP A 81 -5.87 -8.64 14.64
CA ASP A 81 -7.12 -7.92 14.38
C ASP A 81 -7.29 -7.55 12.91
N TYR A 82 -6.27 -7.83 12.10
CA TYR A 82 -6.22 -7.54 10.67
C TYR A 82 -6.28 -8.82 9.84
N ASP A 83 -6.80 -8.70 8.62
CA ASP A 83 -6.53 -9.65 7.56
C ASP A 83 -5.27 -9.21 6.80
N LEU A 84 -4.22 -10.02 6.89
CA LEU A 84 -3.01 -9.83 6.10
C LEU A 84 -3.21 -10.46 4.73
N ILE A 85 -3.10 -9.63 3.68
CA ILE A 85 -3.32 -10.05 2.30
C ILE A 85 -2.05 -9.78 1.51
N GLY A 86 -1.38 -10.85 1.08
CA GLY A 86 -0.15 -10.77 0.31
C GLY A 86 -0.37 -10.80 -1.20
N THR A 87 0.66 -10.33 -1.93
CA THR A 87 0.75 -10.43 -3.37
C THR A 87 1.75 -11.53 -3.72
N LEU A 88 1.27 -12.72 -4.08
CA LEU A 88 2.12 -13.87 -4.40
C LEU A 88 1.75 -14.44 -5.77
N LEU A 89 2.77 -14.95 -6.50
CA LEU A 89 2.57 -15.55 -7.83
C LEU A 89 1.77 -16.85 -7.79
N ASN A 90 1.74 -17.53 -6.65
CA ASN A 90 0.96 -18.74 -6.41
C ASN A 90 -0.34 -18.49 -5.62
N GLY A 91 -0.77 -17.24 -5.53
CA GLY A 91 -2.01 -16.85 -4.88
C GLY A 91 -3.25 -17.14 -5.72
N GLU A 92 -4.44 -16.93 -5.14
CA GLU A 92 -5.70 -16.98 -5.87
C GLU A 92 -5.84 -15.78 -6.84
N PRO A 93 -6.61 -15.90 -7.93
CA PRO A 93 -6.83 -14.76 -8.83
C PRO A 93 -7.46 -13.55 -8.12
N LEU A 94 -6.86 -12.37 -8.27
CA LEU A 94 -7.29 -11.14 -7.59
C LEU A 94 -8.73 -10.72 -7.91
N ASN A 95 -9.24 -11.06 -9.11
CA ASN A 95 -10.62 -10.77 -9.49
C ASN A 95 -11.65 -11.47 -8.59
N GLU A 96 -11.31 -12.60 -7.99
CA GLU A 96 -12.16 -13.37 -7.07
C GLU A 96 -12.07 -12.87 -5.61
N ALA A 97 -11.10 -12.03 -5.32
CA ALA A 97 -10.85 -11.54 -3.97
C ALA A 97 -12.05 -10.81 -3.37
N GLN A 98 -12.36 -11.12 -2.12
CA GLN A 98 -13.42 -10.49 -1.35
C GLN A 98 -12.93 -10.09 0.05
N ARG A 99 -13.51 -9.02 0.59
CA ARG A 99 -13.28 -8.59 1.97
C ARG A 99 -14.27 -9.27 2.91
N ASN A 100 -13.80 -9.62 4.11
CA ASN A 100 -14.64 -10.18 5.18
C ASN A 100 -15.15 -9.13 6.19
N GLY A 101 -14.89 -7.85 5.96
CA GLY A 101 -15.31 -6.77 6.86
C GLY A 101 -14.25 -6.30 7.85
N LYS A 102 -13.25 -7.12 8.19
CA LYS A 102 -12.12 -6.70 9.03
C LYS A 102 -11.27 -5.60 8.37
N PRO A 103 -10.53 -4.82 9.14
CA PRO A 103 -9.44 -4.01 8.60
C PRO A 103 -8.39 -4.93 7.95
N ILE A 104 -7.73 -4.46 6.92
CA ILE A 104 -6.74 -5.24 6.17
C ILE A 104 -5.37 -4.58 6.22
N ILE A 105 -4.32 -5.39 6.09
CA ILE A 105 -2.98 -4.96 5.74
C ILE A 105 -2.64 -5.61 4.40
N LEU A 106 -2.49 -4.78 3.34
CA LEU A 106 -1.98 -5.26 2.06
C LEU A 106 -0.46 -5.30 2.12
N VAL A 107 0.11 -6.46 1.83
CA VAL A 107 1.54 -6.74 1.91
C VAL A 107 2.13 -6.79 0.52
N PHE A 108 3.16 -5.97 0.27
CA PHE A 108 3.92 -5.92 -0.98
C PHE A 108 5.40 -6.16 -0.69
N GLY A 109 6.00 -7.05 -1.46
CA GLY A 109 7.39 -7.45 -1.27
C GLY A 109 8.38 -6.67 -2.13
N ASN A 110 9.64 -7.03 -1.95
CA ASN A 110 10.78 -6.53 -2.71
C ASN A 110 10.65 -6.85 -4.20
N GLU A 111 11.19 -5.99 -5.05
CA GLU A 111 11.10 -6.10 -6.51
C GLU A 111 11.81 -7.35 -7.06
N GLY A 112 12.85 -7.84 -6.39
CA GLY A 112 13.63 -9.00 -6.82
C GLY A 112 13.24 -10.31 -6.15
N HIS A 113 12.92 -10.26 -4.86
CA HIS A 113 12.73 -11.45 -4.03
C HIS A 113 11.27 -11.66 -3.59
N GLY A 114 10.40 -10.69 -3.84
CA GLY A 114 9.01 -10.75 -3.36
C GLY A 114 8.88 -10.56 -1.85
N ILE A 115 7.84 -11.14 -1.28
CA ILE A 115 7.56 -11.13 0.16
C ILE A 115 8.42 -12.21 0.84
N ARG A 116 9.11 -11.86 1.92
CA ARG A 116 9.95 -12.80 2.69
C ARG A 116 9.13 -13.94 3.27
N GLU A 117 9.74 -15.12 3.40
CA GLU A 117 9.05 -16.33 3.84
C GLU A 117 8.43 -16.17 5.24
N GLU A 118 9.14 -15.56 6.18
CA GLU A 118 8.63 -15.30 7.52
C GLU A 118 7.41 -14.36 7.54
N VAL A 119 7.28 -13.48 6.52
CA VAL A 119 6.11 -12.63 6.34
C VAL A 119 4.99 -13.37 5.65
N GLN A 120 5.32 -14.24 4.67
CA GLN A 120 4.32 -15.10 3.99
C GLN A 120 3.59 -16.01 4.97
N GLN A 121 4.28 -16.54 5.99
CA GLN A 121 3.69 -17.39 7.02
C GLN A 121 2.62 -16.67 7.88
N LEU A 122 2.63 -15.36 7.90
CA LEU A 122 1.65 -14.54 8.62
C LEU A 122 0.42 -14.17 7.77
N LEU A 123 0.46 -14.41 6.46
CA LEU A 123 -0.62 -14.06 5.56
C LEU A 123 -1.87 -14.89 5.82
N ASN A 124 -3.02 -14.23 5.91
CA ASN A 124 -4.31 -14.92 5.95
C ASN A 124 -4.77 -15.33 4.55
N LYS A 125 -4.38 -14.54 3.53
CA LYS A 125 -4.71 -14.77 2.12
C LYS A 125 -3.61 -14.26 1.22
N ALA A 126 -3.48 -14.87 0.05
CA ALA A 126 -2.59 -14.40 -1.00
C ALA A 126 -3.32 -14.38 -2.34
N TYR A 127 -3.09 -13.32 -3.11
CA TYR A 127 -3.67 -13.17 -4.44
C TYR A 127 -2.60 -12.84 -5.47
N LEU A 128 -2.87 -13.21 -6.72
CA LEU A 128 -2.08 -12.83 -7.89
C LEU A 128 -2.91 -11.95 -8.82
N ILE A 129 -2.25 -11.10 -9.58
CA ILE A 129 -2.84 -10.43 -10.75
C ILE A 129 -2.68 -11.37 -11.93
N PRO A 130 -3.76 -11.91 -12.53
CA PRO A 130 -3.63 -12.72 -13.75
C PRO A 130 -2.97 -11.89 -14.85
N MET A 131 -1.90 -12.41 -15.44
CA MET A 131 -1.09 -11.76 -16.47
C MET A 131 -0.89 -12.70 -17.65
N ASN A 132 -0.65 -12.12 -18.81
CA ASN A 132 -0.29 -12.85 -20.03
C ASN A 132 1.14 -12.47 -20.43
N GLU A 133 1.95 -13.45 -20.84
CA GLU A 133 3.29 -13.29 -21.46
C GLU A 133 4.36 -12.62 -20.56
N ILE A 134 4.03 -12.15 -19.38
CA ILE A 134 4.98 -11.57 -18.41
C ILE A 134 4.74 -12.16 -17.02
N ASP A 135 5.80 -12.29 -16.23
CA ASP A 135 5.76 -12.94 -14.92
C ASP A 135 5.55 -11.98 -13.74
N SER A 136 5.74 -10.68 -13.95
CA SER A 136 5.62 -9.70 -12.88
C SER A 136 5.28 -8.30 -13.38
N LEU A 137 4.68 -7.50 -12.51
CA LEU A 137 4.47 -6.06 -12.66
C LEU A 137 5.39 -5.29 -11.72
N ASN A 138 5.71 -4.05 -12.09
CA ASN A 138 6.30 -3.11 -11.13
C ASN A 138 5.47 -3.06 -9.84
N VAL A 139 6.13 -3.11 -8.67
CA VAL A 139 5.46 -3.20 -7.37
C VAL A 139 4.52 -2.03 -7.10
N GLY A 140 4.84 -0.81 -7.56
CA GLY A 140 3.96 0.35 -7.44
C GLY A 140 2.68 0.22 -8.26
N ILE A 141 2.76 -0.41 -9.46
CA ILE A 141 1.60 -0.71 -10.31
C ILE A 141 0.75 -1.80 -9.66
N ALA A 142 1.37 -2.94 -9.27
CA ALA A 142 0.68 -4.02 -8.58
C ALA A 142 -0.05 -3.51 -7.33
N ALA A 143 0.64 -2.71 -6.50
CA ALA A 143 0.06 -2.10 -5.32
C ALA A 143 -1.17 -1.23 -5.65
N GLY A 144 -1.11 -0.45 -6.73
CA GLY A 144 -2.25 0.37 -7.18
C GLY A 144 -3.48 -0.48 -7.52
N ILE A 145 -3.29 -1.59 -8.23
CA ILE A 145 -4.36 -2.54 -8.61
C ILE A 145 -4.97 -3.19 -7.36
N PHE A 146 -4.14 -3.72 -6.46
CA PHE A 146 -4.60 -4.31 -5.20
C PHE A 146 -5.33 -3.29 -4.33
N MET A 147 -4.74 -2.13 -4.10
CA MET A 147 -5.36 -1.06 -3.32
C MET A 147 -6.72 -0.64 -3.89
N TYR A 148 -6.85 -0.56 -5.21
CA TYR A 148 -8.13 -0.23 -5.85
C TYR A 148 -9.16 -1.34 -5.66
N LYS A 149 -8.79 -2.61 -5.78
CA LYS A 149 -9.67 -3.77 -5.56
C LYS A 149 -10.18 -3.81 -4.11
N PHE A 150 -9.29 -3.61 -3.14
CA PHE A 150 -9.60 -3.75 -1.72
C PHE A 150 -10.06 -2.46 -1.03
N ARG A 151 -10.15 -1.31 -1.71
CA ARG A 151 -10.60 -0.06 -1.09
C ARG A 151 -12.01 -0.19 -0.52
N ARG A 152 -12.30 0.50 0.59
CA ARG A 152 -13.68 0.60 1.09
C ARG A 152 -14.52 1.46 0.13
N LYS A 153 -15.61 0.90 -0.37
CA LYS A 153 -16.47 1.53 -1.41
C LYS A 153 -17.23 2.80 -0.98
N LYS A 154 -16.99 3.36 0.20
CA LYS A 154 -17.63 4.62 0.62
C LYS A 154 -17.01 5.82 -0.10
N TRP A 155 -17.32 5.98 -1.38
CA TRP A 155 -17.13 7.23 -2.09
C TRP A 155 -18.20 8.22 -1.65
N LYS A 156 -17.86 9.19 -0.80
CA LYS A 156 -18.77 10.31 -0.51
C LYS A 156 -18.80 11.22 -1.75
N SER A 157 -19.96 11.30 -2.42
CA SER A 157 -20.19 12.05 -3.66
C SER A 157 -20.01 13.58 -3.55
N ASN A 158 -19.57 14.11 -2.44
CA ASN A 158 -19.40 15.55 -2.20
C ASN A 158 -18.25 16.22 -2.99
N LYS A 159 -17.52 15.49 -3.84
CA LYS A 159 -16.46 16.04 -4.69
C LYS A 159 -16.78 16.06 -6.19
N LYS A 160 -18.06 15.99 -6.60
CA LYS A 160 -18.45 16.19 -8.01
C LYS A 160 -17.99 17.52 -8.63
N LYS A 161 -17.64 18.51 -7.82
CA LYS A 161 -17.22 19.85 -8.31
C LYS A 161 -15.77 19.93 -8.79
N THR A 162 -14.89 19.00 -8.46
CA THR A 162 -13.46 19.11 -8.80
C THR A 162 -13.12 18.47 -10.15
N TYR A 163 -13.83 17.42 -10.56
CA TYR A 163 -13.59 16.77 -11.86
C TYR A 163 -14.16 17.54 -13.06
N LEU A 164 -15.21 18.34 -12.86
CA LEU A 164 -15.81 19.16 -13.93
C LEU A 164 -15.00 20.43 -14.26
N LYS A 165 -14.15 20.92 -13.36
CA LYS A 165 -13.31 22.09 -13.61
C LYS A 165 -12.10 21.82 -14.52
N LEU A 166 -11.70 20.57 -14.75
CA LEU A 166 -10.59 20.22 -15.64
C LEU A 166 -11.00 20.04 -17.11
N LYS A 167 -12.31 20.04 -17.42
CA LYS A 167 -12.84 19.86 -18.79
C LYS A 167 -13.39 21.14 -19.45
N LEU A 168 -13.31 22.28 -18.80
CA LEU A 168 -13.89 23.53 -19.31
C LEU A 168 -12.87 24.65 -19.61
N ASN A 169 -11.58 24.32 -19.66
CA ASN A 169 -10.51 25.25 -20.06
C ASN A 169 -9.71 24.69 -21.26
N GLU A 170 -10.40 24.12 -22.24
CA GLU A 170 -9.91 23.94 -23.62
C GLU A 170 -10.82 24.74 -24.56
#